data_9efd6c516555335e5520a8385f1c4dd1
#
_entry.id   9efd6c516555335e5520a8385f1c4dd1
#
_cell.length_a   1.000
_cell.length_b   1.000
_cell.length_c   1.000
_cell.angle_alpha   90.00
_cell.angle_beta   90.00
_cell.angle_gamma   90.00
#
_symmetry.space_group_name_H-M   'P 1'
#
loop_
_entity.id
_entity.type
_entity.pdbx_description
1 polymer ?
#
loop_
_entity_poly.entity_id
_entity_poly.type
_entity_poly.pdbx_seq_one_letter_code
_entity_poly.pdbx_strand_id
1 'polypeptide(L)'
;MDGTLVDSEKLWDVSMNALCARLGGVLSPEAREATVGGSSESVMRAVYAELGLEPEPAAMAESADWLHDYTGELFEAGLPWLPGAQELLEKLVTAGVPLALVTNTRRDLTERALNSIGRHYFSVTVCGDEVVHAKPAPDPYLRAAELLGLDASQCLAIEDSVTGTAAAEAAGAPVVVVPNDVDVPGGPHRKHVSSLSELDVDDLRGIFASLSGERDEQPA
;
A
#
# COMPACT_ATOMS: atom_id res chain seq x y z
N MET A 1 1.41 0.61 -2.82
CA MET A 1 1.59 -0.58 -3.69
C MET A 1 0.24 -1.24 -3.89
N ASP A 2 -0.18 -1.97 -2.90
CA ASP A 2 -1.48 -2.63 -2.83
C ASP A 2 -2.58 -1.57 -2.93
N GLY A 3 -3.60 -1.78 -3.73
CA GLY A 3 -4.72 -0.86 -3.94
C GLY A 3 -4.42 0.44 -4.71
N THR A 4 -3.14 0.77 -4.88
CA THR A 4 -2.70 1.96 -5.63
C THR A 4 -2.14 1.59 -7.01
N LEU A 5 -1.22 0.63 -7.06
CA LEU A 5 -0.58 0.18 -8.31
C LEU A 5 -1.18 -1.12 -8.81
N VAL A 6 -1.46 -2.03 -7.89
CA VAL A 6 -1.90 -3.40 -8.17
C VAL A 6 -3.12 -3.78 -7.35
N ASP A 7 -3.99 -4.58 -7.94
CA ASP A 7 -5.15 -5.21 -7.30
C ASP A 7 -4.70 -6.51 -6.60
N SER A 8 -4.06 -6.34 -5.45
CA SER A 8 -3.56 -7.47 -4.66
C SER A 8 -4.62 -8.10 -3.74
N GLU A 9 -5.74 -7.41 -3.46
CA GLU A 9 -6.79 -7.90 -2.57
C GLU A 9 -7.37 -9.24 -3.04
N LYS A 10 -7.55 -9.42 -4.36
CA LYS A 10 -8.00 -10.69 -4.93
C LYS A 10 -7.04 -11.85 -4.67
N LEU A 11 -5.73 -11.56 -4.62
CA LEU A 11 -4.73 -12.59 -4.31
C LEU A 11 -4.72 -12.91 -2.82
N TRP A 12 -4.94 -11.91 -1.97
CA TRP A 12 -5.19 -12.14 -0.55
C TRP A 12 -6.44 -12.98 -0.32
N ASP A 13 -7.52 -12.76 -1.06
CA ASP A 13 -8.72 -13.61 -1.00
C ASP A 13 -8.39 -15.07 -1.35
N VAL A 14 -7.63 -15.28 -2.41
CA VAL A 14 -7.20 -16.62 -2.83
C VAL A 14 -6.36 -17.28 -1.72
N SER A 15 -5.37 -16.58 -1.17
CA SER A 15 -4.49 -17.13 -0.14
C SER A 15 -5.22 -17.38 1.18
N MET A 16 -6.11 -16.50 1.60
CA MET A 16 -6.93 -16.69 2.81
C MET A 16 -7.88 -17.89 2.68
N ASN A 17 -8.54 -18.03 1.54
CA ASN A 17 -9.39 -19.20 1.26
C ASN A 17 -8.57 -20.49 1.24
N ALA A 18 -7.38 -20.47 0.66
CA ALA A 18 -6.47 -21.63 0.64
C ALA A 18 -6.00 -22.01 2.05
N LEU A 19 -5.68 -21.02 2.91
CA LEU A 19 -5.34 -21.26 4.31
C LEU A 19 -6.52 -21.90 5.05
N CYS A 20 -7.73 -21.36 4.93
CA CYS A 20 -8.90 -21.90 5.60
C CYS A 20 -9.20 -23.34 5.14
N ALA A 21 -9.08 -23.62 3.85
CA ALA A 21 -9.23 -25.00 3.32
C ALA A 21 -8.15 -25.95 3.90
N ARG A 22 -6.90 -25.51 4.02
CA ARG A 22 -5.79 -26.24 4.65
C ARG A 22 -6.10 -26.55 6.12
N LEU A 23 -6.72 -25.62 6.83
CA LEU A 23 -7.13 -25.76 8.24
C LEU A 23 -8.45 -26.54 8.42
N GLY A 24 -9.07 -26.96 7.32
CA GLY A 24 -10.27 -27.81 7.33
C GLY A 24 -11.59 -27.07 7.37
N GLY A 25 -11.62 -25.78 7.00
CA GLY A 25 -12.83 -24.95 7.02
C GLY A 25 -12.94 -24.00 5.84
N VAL A 26 -13.89 -23.09 5.94
CA VAL A 26 -14.20 -22.05 4.95
C VAL A 26 -14.28 -20.70 5.65
N LEU A 27 -13.76 -19.66 5.06
CA LEU A 27 -13.85 -18.30 5.57
C LEU A 27 -15.18 -17.68 5.15
N SER A 28 -15.94 -17.13 6.10
CA SER A 28 -17.14 -16.36 5.76
C SER A 28 -16.76 -14.98 5.20
N PRO A 29 -17.64 -14.34 4.41
CA PRO A 29 -17.40 -12.98 3.93
C PRO A 29 -17.18 -11.99 5.08
N GLU A 30 -17.94 -12.10 6.16
CA GLU A 30 -17.86 -11.26 7.35
C GLU A 30 -16.50 -11.41 8.06
N ALA A 31 -16.02 -12.65 8.20
CA ALA A 31 -14.71 -12.92 8.79
C ALA A 31 -13.58 -12.43 7.88
N ARG A 32 -13.75 -12.55 6.55
CA ARG A 32 -12.77 -11.99 5.59
C ARG A 32 -12.67 -10.48 5.69
N GLU A 33 -13.79 -9.77 5.75
CA GLU A 33 -13.81 -8.31 5.89
C GLU A 33 -13.10 -7.87 7.19
N ALA A 34 -13.28 -8.60 8.28
CA ALA A 34 -12.61 -8.34 9.55
C ALA A 34 -11.08 -8.54 9.51
N THR A 35 -10.53 -9.19 8.48
CA THR A 35 -9.08 -9.40 8.31
C THR A 35 -8.41 -8.31 7.48
N VAL A 36 -9.17 -7.49 6.74
CA VAL A 36 -8.62 -6.46 5.86
C VAL A 36 -7.84 -5.40 6.66
N GLY A 37 -6.59 -5.16 6.28
CA GLY A 37 -5.72 -4.19 6.95
C GLY A 37 -5.26 -4.60 8.36
N GLY A 38 -5.59 -5.80 8.81
CA GLY A 38 -5.18 -6.33 10.11
C GLY A 38 -3.69 -6.68 10.18
N SER A 39 -3.16 -6.72 11.41
CA SER A 39 -1.86 -7.31 11.66
C SER A 39 -1.90 -8.84 11.48
N SER A 40 -0.76 -9.47 11.22
CA SER A 40 -0.67 -10.93 11.07
C SER A 40 -1.30 -11.67 12.27
N GLU A 41 -1.06 -11.19 13.49
CA GLU A 41 -1.66 -11.76 14.70
C GLU A 41 -3.19 -11.59 14.72
N SER A 42 -3.72 -10.41 14.41
CA SER A 42 -5.17 -10.15 14.40
C SER A 42 -5.89 -10.97 13.33
N VAL A 43 -5.28 -11.10 12.15
CA VAL A 43 -5.77 -11.94 11.05
C VAL A 43 -5.86 -13.40 11.48
N MET A 44 -4.78 -13.95 12.04
CA MET A 44 -4.79 -15.35 12.51
C MET A 44 -5.82 -15.59 13.61
N ARG A 45 -5.96 -14.67 14.55
CA ARG A 45 -7.01 -14.78 15.59
C ARG A 45 -8.42 -14.84 14.99
N ALA A 46 -8.70 -14.00 13.98
CA ALA A 46 -9.99 -13.98 13.29
C ALA A 46 -10.23 -15.30 12.54
N VAL A 47 -9.25 -15.82 11.81
CA VAL A 47 -9.34 -17.10 11.10
C VAL A 47 -9.57 -18.25 12.08
N TYR A 48 -8.79 -18.34 13.16
CA TYR A 48 -8.94 -19.42 14.13
C TYR A 48 -10.28 -19.36 14.86
N ALA A 49 -10.75 -18.16 15.21
CA ALA A 49 -12.09 -17.99 15.81
C ALA A 49 -13.20 -18.43 14.86
N GLU A 50 -13.14 -18.05 13.59
CA GLU A 50 -14.12 -18.44 12.55
C GLU A 50 -14.17 -19.96 12.37
N LEU A 51 -13.02 -20.62 12.39
CA LEU A 51 -12.91 -22.05 12.19
C LEU A 51 -13.12 -22.87 13.49
N GLY A 52 -13.34 -22.21 14.63
CA GLY A 52 -13.49 -22.87 15.93
C GLY A 52 -12.23 -23.60 16.40
N LEU A 53 -11.06 -23.11 15.99
CA LEU A 53 -9.76 -23.67 16.35
C LEU A 53 -9.21 -23.03 17.62
N GLU A 54 -8.47 -23.80 18.42
CA GLU A 54 -7.74 -23.25 19.57
C GLU A 54 -6.58 -22.35 19.09
N PRO A 55 -6.49 -21.09 19.58
CA PRO A 55 -5.50 -20.12 19.11
C PRO A 55 -4.11 -20.35 19.74
N GLU A 56 -3.54 -21.53 19.56
CA GLU A 56 -2.20 -21.87 20.03
C GLU A 56 -1.15 -21.01 19.31
N PRO A 57 -0.29 -20.26 20.04
CA PRO A 57 0.65 -19.31 19.44
C PRO A 57 1.56 -19.92 18.35
N ALA A 58 2.05 -21.12 18.57
CA ALA A 58 2.92 -21.80 17.59
C ALA A 58 2.16 -22.17 16.30
N ALA A 59 0.93 -22.69 16.42
CA ALA A 59 0.10 -23.06 15.29
C ALA A 59 -0.35 -21.83 14.49
N MET A 60 -0.67 -20.71 15.17
CA MET A 60 -0.98 -19.46 14.52
C MET A 60 0.23 -18.88 13.77
N ALA A 61 1.44 -18.97 14.35
CA ALA A 61 2.67 -18.54 13.69
C ALA A 61 2.94 -19.36 12.42
N GLU A 62 2.84 -20.70 12.49
CA GLU A 62 2.98 -21.58 11.31
C GLU A 62 1.96 -21.25 10.22
N SER A 63 0.71 -20.98 10.60
CA SER A 63 -0.35 -20.58 9.66
C SER A 63 -0.08 -19.23 9.01
N ALA A 64 0.44 -18.27 9.78
CA ALA A 64 0.82 -16.95 9.28
C ALA A 64 2.01 -17.04 8.30
N ASP A 65 3.02 -17.84 8.63
CA ASP A 65 4.17 -18.07 7.75
C ASP A 65 3.73 -18.75 6.44
N TRP A 66 2.88 -19.78 6.54
CA TRP A 66 2.34 -20.44 5.36
C TRP A 66 1.52 -19.48 4.47
N LEU A 67 0.64 -18.67 5.08
CA LEU A 67 -0.16 -17.68 4.35
C LEU A 67 0.75 -16.70 3.62
N HIS A 68 1.79 -16.22 4.30
CA HIS A 68 2.75 -15.29 3.77
C HIS A 68 3.50 -15.87 2.56
N ASP A 69 4.02 -17.09 2.70
CA ASP A 69 4.74 -17.78 1.62
C ASP A 69 3.84 -18.05 0.41
N TYR A 70 2.62 -18.54 0.63
CA TYR A 70 1.67 -18.80 -0.44
C TYR A 70 1.23 -17.52 -1.15
N THR A 71 0.99 -16.43 -0.41
CA THR A 71 0.71 -15.12 -0.99
C THR A 71 1.90 -14.64 -1.84
N GLY A 72 3.11 -14.87 -1.36
CA GLY A 72 4.33 -14.56 -2.11
C GLY A 72 4.43 -15.31 -3.43
N GLU A 73 4.08 -16.59 -3.46
CA GLU A 73 4.02 -17.38 -4.72
C GLU A 73 3.00 -16.81 -5.71
N LEU A 74 1.83 -16.37 -5.21
CA LEU A 74 0.83 -15.71 -6.04
C LEU A 74 1.33 -14.38 -6.60
N PHE A 75 2.05 -13.58 -5.81
CA PHE A 75 2.63 -12.32 -6.25
C PHE A 75 3.71 -12.52 -7.32
N GLU A 76 4.53 -13.54 -7.19
CA GLU A 76 5.53 -13.91 -8.20
C GLU A 76 4.89 -14.42 -9.50
N ALA A 77 3.74 -15.08 -9.41
CA ALA A 77 3.00 -15.56 -10.59
C ALA A 77 2.38 -14.41 -11.40
N GLY A 78 2.19 -13.24 -10.81
CA GLY A 78 1.73 -12.03 -11.45
C GLY A 78 0.75 -11.23 -10.61
N LEU A 79 0.96 -9.93 -10.55
CA LEU A 79 0.08 -8.97 -9.90
C LEU A 79 -0.71 -8.21 -10.95
N PRO A 80 -2.04 -8.20 -10.89
CA PRO A 80 -2.85 -7.43 -11.83
C PRO A 80 -2.65 -5.93 -11.57
N TRP A 81 -2.29 -5.18 -12.61
CA TRP A 81 -2.19 -3.75 -12.52
C TRP A 81 -3.55 -3.09 -12.39
N LEU A 82 -3.61 -2.05 -11.57
CA LEU A 82 -4.75 -1.13 -11.59
C LEU A 82 -4.71 -0.23 -12.83
N PRO A 83 -5.88 0.23 -13.32
CA PRO A 83 -5.96 1.00 -14.56
C PRO A 83 -5.06 2.24 -14.55
N GLY A 84 -4.18 2.34 -15.54
CA GLY A 84 -3.27 3.48 -15.73
C GLY A 84 -2.00 3.46 -14.87
N ALA A 85 -1.86 2.52 -13.93
CA ALA A 85 -0.75 2.52 -12.99
C ALA A 85 0.60 2.27 -13.68
N GLN A 86 0.68 1.26 -14.53
CA GLN A 86 1.91 0.94 -15.26
C GLN A 86 2.30 2.06 -16.22
N GLU A 87 1.35 2.54 -17.00
CA GLU A 87 1.55 3.62 -17.98
C GLU A 87 2.02 4.93 -17.31
N LEU A 88 1.48 5.23 -16.11
CA LEU A 88 1.90 6.41 -15.36
C LEU A 88 3.34 6.25 -14.84
N LEU A 89 3.71 5.09 -14.31
CA LEU A 89 5.09 4.82 -13.89
C LEU A 89 6.08 4.96 -15.06
N GLU A 90 5.74 4.43 -16.24
CA GLU A 90 6.57 4.53 -17.44
C GLU A 90 6.75 6.00 -17.89
N LYS A 91 5.69 6.81 -17.86
CA LYS A 91 5.75 8.25 -18.16
C LYS A 91 6.65 9.00 -17.17
N LEU A 92 6.51 8.72 -15.87
CA LEU A 92 7.29 9.36 -14.80
C LEU A 92 8.77 9.02 -14.92
N VAL A 93 9.11 7.75 -15.12
CA VAL A 93 10.50 7.30 -15.33
C VAL A 93 11.10 7.94 -16.59
N THR A 94 10.35 7.97 -17.69
CA THR A 94 10.79 8.62 -18.94
C THR A 94 11.05 10.11 -18.76
N ALA A 95 10.27 10.78 -17.91
CA ALA A 95 10.45 12.18 -17.55
C ALA A 95 11.57 12.43 -16.53
N GLY A 96 12.24 11.38 -16.05
CA GLY A 96 13.32 11.47 -15.06
C GLY A 96 12.86 11.82 -13.65
N VAL A 97 11.58 11.59 -13.32
CA VAL A 97 11.04 11.82 -11.98
C VAL A 97 11.49 10.67 -11.06
N PRO A 98 12.17 10.94 -9.94
CA PRO A 98 12.55 9.89 -9.00
C PRO A 98 11.30 9.35 -8.30
N LEU A 99 11.17 8.02 -8.23
CA LEU A 99 10.03 7.34 -7.63
C LEU A 99 10.44 6.57 -6.39
N ALA A 100 9.60 6.63 -5.35
CA ALA A 100 9.70 5.81 -4.15
C ALA A 100 8.48 4.90 -4.03
N LEU A 101 8.70 3.61 -3.77
CA LEU A 101 7.65 2.71 -3.33
C LEU A 101 7.59 2.72 -1.80
N VAL A 102 6.42 3.10 -1.24
CA VAL A 102 6.19 3.15 0.20
C VAL A 102 5.00 2.28 0.55
N THR A 103 5.21 1.20 1.29
CA THR A 103 4.17 0.20 1.60
C THR A 103 4.24 -0.26 3.06
N ASN A 104 3.11 -0.69 3.64
CA ASN A 104 3.09 -1.41 4.91
C ASN A 104 3.40 -2.91 4.75
N THR A 105 3.39 -3.41 3.52
CA THR A 105 3.78 -4.77 3.19
C THR A 105 5.23 -5.01 3.59
N ARG A 106 5.53 -6.18 4.18
CA ARG A 106 6.87 -6.54 4.62
C ARG A 106 7.84 -6.66 3.44
N ARG A 107 9.13 -6.46 3.73
CA ARG A 107 10.20 -6.47 2.73
C ARG A 107 10.22 -7.74 1.87
N ASP A 108 10.15 -8.91 2.48
CA ASP A 108 10.21 -10.18 1.78
C ASP A 108 9.08 -10.35 0.76
N LEU A 109 7.84 -9.99 1.10
CA LEU A 109 6.71 -10.03 0.18
C LEU A 109 6.77 -8.90 -0.86
N THR A 110 7.24 -7.71 -0.47
CA THR A 110 7.47 -6.59 -1.40
C THR A 110 8.51 -6.96 -2.46
N GLU A 111 9.58 -7.71 -2.10
CA GLU A 111 10.56 -8.18 -3.07
C GLU A 111 9.94 -9.11 -4.12
N ARG A 112 9.07 -10.02 -3.70
CA ARG A 112 8.32 -10.90 -4.61
C ARG A 112 7.38 -10.09 -5.52
N ALA A 113 6.69 -9.11 -4.98
CA ALA A 113 5.85 -8.18 -5.76
C ALA A 113 6.67 -7.40 -6.79
N LEU A 114 7.85 -6.90 -6.41
CA LEU A 114 8.74 -6.15 -7.30
C LEU A 114 9.29 -6.98 -8.48
N ASN A 115 9.37 -8.30 -8.35
CA ASN A 115 9.70 -9.18 -9.48
C ASN A 115 8.61 -9.14 -10.57
N SER A 116 7.37 -8.97 -10.18
CA SER A 116 6.21 -8.84 -11.09
C SER A 116 5.99 -7.40 -11.56
N ILE A 117 6.02 -6.44 -10.64
CA ILE A 117 5.76 -5.02 -10.92
C ILE A 117 6.91 -4.39 -11.70
N GLY A 118 8.17 -4.75 -11.38
CA GLY A 118 9.37 -4.16 -11.98
C GLY A 118 10.07 -3.19 -11.03
N ARG A 119 11.15 -3.67 -10.43
CA ARG A 119 12.01 -2.88 -9.53
C ARG A 119 12.60 -1.62 -10.18
N HIS A 120 12.81 -1.66 -11.49
CA HIS A 120 13.46 -0.59 -12.25
C HIS A 120 12.68 0.74 -12.25
N TYR A 121 11.40 0.73 -11.90
CA TYR A 121 10.61 1.95 -11.76
C TYR A 121 11.04 2.79 -10.53
N PHE A 122 11.55 2.16 -9.48
CA PHE A 122 11.73 2.82 -8.19
C PHE A 122 13.20 3.06 -7.86
N SER A 123 13.53 4.31 -7.53
CA SER A 123 14.84 4.70 -7.02
C SER A 123 15.06 4.20 -5.60
N VAL A 124 14.00 4.17 -4.80
CA VAL A 124 14.00 3.69 -3.41
C VAL A 124 12.71 2.93 -3.11
N THR A 125 12.78 2.03 -2.12
CA THR A 125 11.63 1.31 -1.60
C THR A 125 11.69 1.29 -0.08
N VAL A 126 10.56 1.55 0.59
CA VAL A 126 10.41 1.52 2.05
C VAL A 126 9.24 0.62 2.42
N CYS A 127 9.50 -0.41 3.24
CA CYS A 127 8.52 -1.38 3.70
C CYS A 127 8.15 -1.16 5.17
N GLY A 128 6.98 -1.66 5.57
CA GLY A 128 6.45 -1.43 6.91
C GLY A 128 7.32 -1.98 8.04
N ASP A 129 8.10 -3.03 7.79
CA ASP A 129 9.02 -3.64 8.75
C ASP A 129 10.42 -2.99 8.78
N GLU A 130 10.66 -1.91 8.01
CA GLU A 130 11.93 -1.18 7.94
C GLU A 130 11.92 0.15 8.70
N VAL A 131 10.79 0.49 9.29
CA VAL A 131 10.58 1.72 10.06
C VAL A 131 10.12 1.41 11.47
N VAL A 132 10.28 2.36 12.38
CA VAL A 132 9.85 2.16 13.77
C VAL A 132 8.33 2.09 13.87
N HIS A 133 7.64 2.96 13.12
CA HIS A 133 6.19 3.00 13.08
C HIS A 133 5.73 2.99 11.62
N ALA A 134 4.99 1.94 11.25
CA ALA A 134 4.36 1.83 9.94
C ALA A 134 3.20 2.84 9.79
N LYS A 135 2.66 3.01 8.56
CA LYS A 135 1.46 3.84 8.33
C LYS A 135 0.36 3.42 9.32
N PRO A 136 -0.33 4.37 9.98
CA PRO A 136 -0.51 5.78 9.63
C PRO A 136 0.58 6.74 10.17
N ALA A 137 1.64 6.26 10.82
CA ALA A 137 2.75 7.12 11.21
C ALA A 137 3.49 7.66 9.97
N PRO A 138 4.13 8.86 10.08
CA PRO A 138 4.83 9.49 8.96
C PRO A 138 6.15 8.82 8.57
N ASP A 139 6.68 7.95 9.44
CA ASP A 139 8.03 7.37 9.35
C ASP A 139 8.35 6.81 7.96
N PRO A 140 7.47 6.02 7.28
CA PRO A 140 7.76 5.46 5.96
C PRO A 140 7.97 6.54 4.89
N TYR A 141 7.16 7.60 4.90
CA TYR A 141 7.26 8.69 3.93
C TYR A 141 8.46 9.59 4.21
N LEU A 142 8.73 9.91 5.48
CA LEU A 142 9.93 10.63 5.88
C LEU A 142 11.20 9.87 5.47
N ARG A 143 11.21 8.55 5.69
CA ARG A 143 12.33 7.71 5.28
C ARG A 143 12.53 7.66 3.77
N ALA A 144 11.44 7.58 3.00
CA ALA A 144 11.50 7.59 1.54
C ALA A 144 12.04 8.93 1.02
N ALA A 145 11.57 10.05 1.55
CA ALA A 145 12.07 11.38 1.19
C ALA A 145 13.56 11.54 1.53
N GLU A 146 13.99 11.12 2.73
CA GLU A 146 15.40 11.10 3.14
C GLU A 146 16.28 10.33 2.15
N LEU A 147 15.85 9.12 1.76
CA LEU A 147 16.59 8.27 0.81
C LEU A 147 16.67 8.88 -0.60
N LEU A 148 15.68 9.69 -0.98
CA LEU A 148 15.70 10.47 -2.22
C LEU A 148 16.53 11.76 -2.11
N GLY A 149 16.96 12.15 -0.90
CA GLY A 149 17.67 13.40 -0.63
C GLY A 149 16.75 14.63 -0.71
N LEU A 150 15.46 14.47 -0.38
CA LEU A 150 14.41 15.49 -0.45
C LEU A 150 13.73 15.65 0.91
N ASP A 151 13.05 16.79 1.10
CA ASP A 151 12.04 16.92 2.15
C ASP A 151 10.71 16.31 1.68
N ALA A 152 9.94 15.72 2.58
CA ALA A 152 8.65 15.12 2.23
C ALA A 152 7.67 16.14 1.61
N SER A 153 7.78 17.43 1.97
CA SER A 153 7.00 18.52 1.39
C SER A 153 7.33 18.80 -0.10
N GLN A 154 8.45 18.28 -0.59
CA GLN A 154 8.86 18.37 -2.00
C GLN A 154 8.39 17.14 -2.81
N CYS A 155 7.76 16.18 -2.15
CA CYS A 155 7.27 14.94 -2.75
C CYS A 155 5.74 14.98 -2.86
N LEU A 156 5.19 14.35 -3.90
CA LEU A 156 3.75 14.11 -4.05
C LEU A 156 3.50 12.63 -3.77
N ALA A 157 2.67 12.34 -2.79
CA ALA A 157 2.23 10.97 -2.53
C ALA A 157 1.02 10.60 -3.40
N ILE A 158 0.94 9.34 -3.81
CA ILE A 158 -0.25 8.76 -4.45
C ILE A 158 -0.70 7.61 -3.54
N GLU A 159 -1.94 7.69 -3.07
CA GLU A 159 -2.49 6.78 -2.06
C GLU A 159 -3.94 6.42 -2.34
N ASP A 160 -4.36 5.26 -1.81
CA ASP A 160 -5.72 4.72 -1.93
C ASP A 160 -6.39 4.50 -0.57
N SER A 161 -5.64 4.63 0.53
CA SER A 161 -6.08 4.27 1.87
C SER A 161 -6.10 5.45 2.84
N VAL A 162 -6.97 5.36 3.85
CA VAL A 162 -7.04 6.34 4.95
C VAL A 162 -5.71 6.37 5.73
N THR A 163 -5.13 5.20 6.01
CA THR A 163 -3.88 5.08 6.76
C THR A 163 -2.68 5.62 5.97
N GLY A 164 -2.61 5.34 4.68
CA GLY A 164 -1.54 5.84 3.82
C GLY A 164 -1.63 7.35 3.59
N THR A 165 -2.83 7.85 3.33
CA THR A 165 -3.08 9.30 3.20
C THR A 165 -2.71 10.05 4.48
N ALA A 166 -3.12 9.53 5.65
CA ALA A 166 -2.77 10.13 6.94
C ALA A 166 -1.25 10.15 7.16
N ALA A 167 -0.55 9.08 6.81
CA ALA A 167 0.91 8.99 6.94
C ALA A 167 1.64 10.02 6.04
N ALA A 168 1.22 10.14 4.78
CA ALA A 168 1.81 11.09 3.84
C ALA A 168 1.61 12.54 4.29
N GLU A 169 0.39 12.90 4.70
CA GLU A 169 0.09 14.24 5.22
C GLU A 169 0.85 14.54 6.52
N ALA A 170 0.94 13.58 7.44
CA ALA A 170 1.72 13.72 8.67
C ALA A 170 3.22 13.91 8.39
N ALA A 171 3.74 13.34 7.31
CA ALA A 171 5.10 13.60 6.82
C ALA A 171 5.25 14.96 6.14
N GLY A 172 4.16 15.65 5.82
CA GLY A 172 4.14 16.92 5.11
C GLY A 172 4.02 16.81 3.59
N ALA A 173 3.82 15.64 3.02
CA ALA A 173 3.60 15.48 1.58
C ALA A 173 2.14 15.77 1.21
N PRO A 174 1.85 16.52 0.12
CA PRO A 174 0.54 16.56 -0.49
C PRO A 174 0.19 15.20 -1.11
N VAL A 175 -1.10 14.90 -1.24
CA VAL A 175 -1.58 13.56 -1.61
C VAL A 175 -2.54 13.61 -2.79
N VAL A 176 -2.28 12.80 -3.80
CA VAL A 176 -3.28 12.37 -4.78
C VAL A 176 -3.97 11.12 -4.22
N VAL A 177 -5.27 11.18 -4.04
CA VAL A 177 -6.07 10.04 -3.57
C VAL A 177 -6.72 9.37 -4.77
N VAL A 178 -6.42 8.10 -4.96
CA VAL A 178 -7.01 7.23 -6.00
C VAL A 178 -8.07 6.37 -5.35
N PRO A 179 -9.26 6.24 -5.93
CA PRO A 179 -10.31 5.40 -5.35
C PRO A 179 -9.92 3.93 -5.38
N ASN A 180 -10.20 3.27 -4.27
CA ASN A 180 -10.16 1.83 -4.08
C ASN A 180 -11.36 1.44 -3.20
N ASP A 181 -11.36 0.26 -2.60
CA ASP A 181 -12.46 -0.29 -1.81
C ASP A 181 -12.84 0.56 -0.58
N VAL A 182 -11.94 1.42 -0.10
CA VAL A 182 -12.16 2.28 1.07
C VAL A 182 -12.30 3.74 0.65
N ASP A 183 -13.37 4.41 1.09
CA ASP A 183 -13.55 5.84 0.87
C ASP A 183 -12.59 6.65 1.77
N VAL A 184 -11.73 7.45 1.14
CA VAL A 184 -10.82 8.36 1.82
C VAL A 184 -11.47 9.74 1.91
N PRO A 185 -11.71 10.29 3.12
CA PRO A 185 -12.35 11.61 3.26
C PRO A 185 -11.55 12.72 2.58
N GLY A 186 -12.24 13.75 2.09
CA GLY A 186 -11.62 14.95 1.54
C GLY A 186 -10.77 15.70 2.58
N GLY A 187 -9.80 16.49 2.11
CA GLY A 187 -8.92 17.28 2.97
C GLY A 187 -8.17 18.37 2.19
N PRO A 188 -7.59 19.37 2.88
CA PRO A 188 -6.98 20.54 2.26
C PRO A 188 -5.73 20.19 1.44
N HIS A 189 -5.02 19.11 1.78
CA HIS A 189 -3.78 18.69 1.11
C HIS A 189 -3.99 17.44 0.23
N ARG A 190 -5.26 17.18 -0.16
CA ARG A 190 -5.67 16.00 -0.94
C ARG A 190 -6.32 16.41 -2.24
N LYS A 191 -5.95 15.74 -3.31
CA LYS A 191 -6.65 15.79 -4.58
C LYS A 191 -7.18 14.41 -4.92
N HIS A 192 -8.51 14.24 -4.93
CA HIS A 192 -9.12 13.01 -5.42
C HIS A 192 -9.15 12.99 -6.94
N VAL A 193 -8.82 11.85 -7.50
CA VAL A 193 -8.92 11.54 -8.93
C VAL A 193 -9.73 10.27 -9.11
N SER A 194 -10.31 10.05 -10.27
CA SER A 194 -11.14 8.87 -10.52
C SER A 194 -10.32 7.64 -10.95
N SER A 195 -9.13 7.87 -11.51
CA SER A 195 -8.22 6.79 -11.96
C SER A 195 -6.83 7.35 -12.23
N LEU A 196 -5.79 6.52 -12.11
CA LEU A 196 -4.44 6.86 -12.55
C LEU A 196 -4.35 7.02 -14.09
N SER A 197 -5.26 6.42 -14.85
CA SER A 197 -5.31 6.55 -16.30
C SER A 197 -5.63 7.96 -16.80
N GLU A 198 -6.15 8.83 -15.95
CA GLU A 198 -6.45 10.22 -16.24
C GLU A 198 -5.25 11.16 -16.02
N LEU A 199 -4.13 10.63 -15.51
CA LEU A 199 -2.99 11.43 -15.09
C LEU A 199 -1.81 11.30 -16.05
N ASP A 200 -1.11 12.40 -16.17
CA ASP A 200 0.23 12.44 -16.72
C ASP A 200 1.18 13.28 -15.84
N VAL A 201 2.41 13.49 -16.31
CA VAL A 201 3.45 14.21 -15.56
C VAL A 201 3.06 15.67 -15.29
N ASP A 202 2.40 16.33 -16.26
CA ASP A 202 2.04 17.73 -16.14
C ASP A 202 0.82 17.91 -15.23
N ASP A 203 -0.13 16.96 -15.25
CA ASP A 203 -1.24 16.91 -14.30
C ASP A 203 -0.72 16.80 -12.85
N LEU A 204 0.22 15.88 -12.61
CA LEU A 204 0.81 15.70 -11.26
C LEU A 204 1.59 16.95 -10.81
N ARG A 205 2.32 17.62 -11.71
CA ARG A 205 2.99 18.90 -11.41
C ARG A 205 1.99 19.99 -11.05
N GLY A 206 0.90 20.08 -11.81
CA GLY A 206 -0.19 21.04 -11.55
C GLY A 206 -0.86 20.78 -10.19
N ILE A 207 -1.15 19.53 -9.88
CA ILE A 207 -1.72 19.12 -8.59
C ILE A 207 -0.76 19.47 -7.46
N PHE A 208 0.52 19.11 -7.59
CA PHE A 208 1.54 19.42 -6.59
C PHE A 208 1.63 20.92 -6.31
N ALA A 209 1.70 21.76 -7.36
CA ALA A 209 1.79 23.21 -7.23
C ALA A 209 0.56 23.79 -6.52
N SER A 210 -0.64 23.30 -6.86
CA SER A 210 -1.91 23.72 -6.23
C SER A 210 -1.96 23.40 -4.75
N LEU A 211 -1.58 22.16 -4.36
CA LEU A 211 -1.65 21.70 -2.96
C LEU A 211 -0.50 22.26 -2.09
N SER A 212 0.64 22.61 -2.70
CA SER A 212 1.79 23.19 -1.97
C SER A 212 1.65 24.69 -1.77
N GLY A 213 0.98 25.42 -2.67
CA GLY A 213 0.76 26.88 -2.59
C GLY A 213 -0.15 27.30 -1.43
N GLU A 214 -1.08 26.45 -1.02
CA GLU A 214 -2.00 26.71 0.10
C GLU A 214 -1.29 26.70 1.49
N ARG A 215 -0.06 26.19 1.58
CA ARG A 215 0.69 26.19 2.86
C ARG A 215 1.33 27.53 3.20
N ASP A 216 1.62 28.35 2.20
CA ASP A 216 2.28 29.67 2.40
C ASP A 216 1.30 30.76 2.87
N GLU A 217 -0.03 30.52 2.85
CA GLU A 217 -1.04 31.51 3.21
C GLU A 217 -1.65 31.36 4.62
N GLN A 218 -1.19 30.42 5.46
CA GLN A 218 -1.65 30.38 6.86
C GLN A 218 -0.79 31.34 7.71
N PRO A 219 -1.34 32.48 8.16
CA PRO A 219 -0.63 33.38 9.08
C PRO A 219 -0.47 32.73 10.44
N ALA A 220 0.71 32.92 11.02
CA ALA A 220 1.12 32.47 12.35
C ALA A 220 0.21 33.03 13.47
#